data_c63fb00d45beda94ad433417ea1e9812
#
_entry.id   c63fb00d45beda94ad433417ea1e9812
#
_cell.length_a   1.000
_cell.length_b   1.000
_cell.length_c   1.000
_cell.angle_alpha   90.00
_cell.angle_beta   90.00
_cell.angle_gamma   90.00
#
_symmetry.space_group_name_H-M   'P 1'
#
loop_
_entity.id
_entity.type
_entity.pdbx_description
1 polymer ?
#
loop_
_entity_poly.entity_id
_entity_poly.type
_entity_poly.pdbx_seq_one_letter_code
_entity_poly.pdbx_strand_id
1 'polypeptide(L)'
;SMLMSDVNLKSYSDISYHNEELKSLTRYRFDKVKERAKLKTSVSRLVCILFPELEKLVPTLHMASVYALLSEFPSAKHVATAHLTRLTNLLSESSKGRYGKDTAITFRDSARASIGSNMPAKSLELKHTIKLIQELDSEIDEIENEIKIIMDEINSPILSILGINY
;
A
#
# COMPACT_ATOMS: atom_id res chain seq x y z
N SER A 1 25.82 -44.64 8.79
CA SER A 1 26.06 -44.99 7.40
C SER A 1 26.13 -43.75 6.49
N MET A 2 26.72 -43.95 5.33
CA MET A 2 26.88 -42.87 4.34
C MET A 2 25.56 -42.29 3.85
N LEU A 3 24.53 -43.09 3.70
CA LEU A 3 23.20 -42.66 3.25
C LEU A 3 22.52 -41.70 4.24
N MET A 4 22.64 -41.94 5.53
CA MET A 4 22.07 -41.08 6.54
C MET A 4 22.80 -39.73 6.60
N SER A 5 24.10 -39.74 6.44
CA SER A 5 24.90 -38.51 6.39
C SER A 5 24.53 -37.64 5.20
N ASP A 6 24.33 -38.23 4.02
CA ASP A 6 23.96 -37.54 2.80
C ASP A 6 22.57 -36.90 2.93
N VAL A 7 21.60 -37.60 3.51
CA VAL A 7 20.24 -37.08 3.75
C VAL A 7 20.28 -35.88 4.71
N ASN A 8 21.04 -36.01 5.79
CA ASN A 8 21.17 -34.91 6.76
C ASN A 8 21.82 -33.66 6.14
N LEU A 9 22.84 -33.84 5.31
CA LEU A 9 23.51 -32.75 4.62
C LEU A 9 22.58 -32.03 3.63
N LYS A 10 21.76 -32.76 2.88
CA LYS A 10 20.78 -32.20 1.96
C LYS A 10 19.73 -31.34 2.72
N SER A 11 19.18 -31.88 3.80
CA SER A 11 18.20 -31.18 4.61
C SER A 11 18.77 -29.90 5.21
N TYR A 12 20.01 -29.96 5.68
CA TYR A 12 20.72 -28.80 6.23
C TYR A 12 20.95 -27.73 5.15
N SER A 13 21.37 -28.12 3.95
CA SER A 13 21.57 -27.21 2.82
C SER A 13 20.27 -26.53 2.40
N ASP A 14 19.16 -27.27 2.37
CA ASP A 14 17.84 -26.71 2.02
C ASP A 14 17.40 -25.66 3.03
N ILE A 15 17.61 -25.89 4.32
CA ILE A 15 17.28 -24.92 5.37
C ILE A 15 18.15 -23.68 5.25
N SER A 16 19.45 -23.85 5.02
CA SER A 16 20.38 -22.75 4.80
C SER A 16 19.97 -21.91 3.59
N TYR A 17 19.59 -22.56 2.49
CA TYR A 17 19.08 -21.88 1.31
C TYR A 17 17.82 -21.06 1.64
N HIS A 18 16.85 -21.65 2.33
CA HIS A 18 15.62 -20.97 2.72
C HIS A 18 15.91 -19.77 3.62
N ASN A 19 16.84 -19.89 4.54
CA ASN A 19 17.23 -18.79 5.42
C ASN A 19 17.85 -17.62 4.64
N GLU A 20 18.67 -17.91 3.64
CA GLU A 20 19.25 -16.87 2.77
C GLU A 20 18.19 -16.18 1.93
N GLU A 21 17.23 -16.95 1.39
CA GLU A 21 16.09 -16.38 0.67
C GLU A 21 15.24 -15.48 1.57
N LEU A 22 14.97 -15.90 2.81
CA LEU A 22 14.23 -15.09 3.78
C LEU A 22 14.94 -13.78 4.10
N LYS A 23 16.24 -13.82 4.29
CA LYS A 23 17.04 -12.61 4.52
C LYS A 23 16.94 -11.64 3.35
N SER A 24 17.07 -12.18 2.15
CA SER A 24 16.98 -11.40 0.91
C SER A 24 15.62 -10.74 0.75
N LEU A 25 14.55 -11.50 0.92
CA LEU A 25 13.18 -10.99 0.82
C LEU A 25 12.84 -9.99 1.93
N THR A 26 13.31 -10.25 3.15
CA THR A 26 13.07 -9.35 4.28
C THR A 26 13.74 -7.98 4.06
N ARG A 27 14.96 -7.97 3.55
CA ARG A 27 15.66 -6.73 3.19
C ARG A 27 14.95 -6.00 2.06
N TYR A 28 14.55 -6.73 1.04
CA TYR A 28 13.83 -6.16 -0.10
C TYR A 28 12.51 -5.55 0.34
N ARG A 29 11.74 -6.26 1.19
CA ARG A 29 10.52 -5.74 1.78
C ARG A 29 10.77 -4.45 2.56
N PHE A 30 11.80 -4.45 3.38
CA PHE A 30 12.17 -3.27 4.17
C PHE A 30 12.44 -2.06 3.27
N ASP A 31 13.18 -2.24 2.20
CA ASP A 31 13.50 -1.18 1.26
C ASP A 31 12.24 -0.65 0.58
N LYS A 32 11.32 -1.52 0.18
CA LYS A 32 10.05 -1.14 -0.44
C LYS A 32 9.14 -0.37 0.53
N VAL A 33 9.05 -0.82 1.78
CA VAL A 33 8.28 -0.13 2.82
C VAL A 33 8.85 1.27 3.08
N LYS A 34 10.17 1.39 3.12
CA LYS A 34 10.86 2.67 3.31
C LYS A 34 10.60 3.62 2.14
N GLU A 35 10.65 3.10 0.92
CA GLU A 35 10.33 3.87 -0.28
C GLU A 35 8.87 4.35 -0.26
N ARG A 36 7.94 3.47 0.12
CA ARG A 36 6.52 3.83 0.27
C ARG A 36 6.31 4.93 1.29
N ALA A 37 7.01 4.89 2.43
CA ALA A 37 6.93 5.93 3.45
C ALA A 37 7.33 7.30 2.93
N LYS A 38 8.37 7.37 2.09
CA LYS A 38 8.79 8.61 1.44
C LYS A 38 7.71 9.15 0.51
N LEU A 39 7.08 8.27 -0.26
CA LEU A 39 5.99 8.66 -1.18
C LEU A 39 4.76 9.13 -0.40
N LYS A 40 4.44 8.51 0.72
CA LYS A 40 3.34 8.97 1.59
C LYS A 40 3.59 10.38 2.12
N THR A 41 4.82 10.68 2.50
CA THR A 41 5.19 12.05 2.89
C THR A 41 4.98 13.04 1.74
N SER A 42 5.34 12.64 0.52
CA SER A 42 5.11 13.46 -0.67
C SER A 42 3.62 13.71 -0.93
N VAL A 43 2.77 12.69 -0.75
CA VAL A 43 1.31 12.85 -0.87
C VAL A 43 0.81 13.87 0.14
N SER A 44 1.21 13.78 1.39
CA SER A 44 0.79 14.74 2.43
C SER A 44 1.19 16.17 2.08
N ARG A 45 2.40 16.36 1.56
CA ARG A 45 2.89 17.67 1.12
C ARG A 45 2.08 18.22 -0.06
N LEU A 46 1.79 17.37 -1.05
CA LEU A 46 1.03 17.76 -2.23
C LEU A 46 -0.42 18.09 -1.89
N VAL A 47 -1.05 17.32 -1.01
CA VAL A 47 -2.41 17.58 -0.53
C VAL A 47 -2.46 18.91 0.24
N CYS A 48 -1.44 19.21 1.03
CA CYS A 48 -1.34 20.49 1.73
C CYS A 48 -1.36 21.69 0.77
N ILE A 49 -0.79 21.52 -0.42
CA ILE A 49 -0.80 22.55 -1.47
C ILE A 49 -2.15 22.59 -2.20
N LEU A 50 -2.69 21.42 -2.56
CA LEU A 50 -3.83 21.32 -3.49
C LEU A 50 -5.19 21.29 -2.81
N PHE A 51 -5.28 20.70 -1.63
CA PHE A 51 -6.53 20.56 -0.86
C PHE A 51 -6.22 20.37 0.63
N PRO A 52 -5.73 21.42 1.31
CA PRO A 52 -5.28 21.30 2.70
C PRO A 52 -6.38 20.90 3.68
N GLU A 53 -7.63 21.23 3.41
CA GLU A 53 -8.76 20.93 4.29
C GLU A 53 -9.10 19.43 4.34
N LEU A 54 -8.69 18.66 3.32
CA LEU A 54 -9.01 17.24 3.23
C LEU A 54 -8.47 16.44 4.41
N GLU A 55 -7.30 16.78 4.91
CA GLU A 55 -6.66 16.06 6.03
C GLU A 55 -7.53 16.08 7.28
N LYS A 56 -8.29 17.15 7.50
CA LYS A 56 -9.17 17.29 8.66
C LYS A 56 -10.49 16.52 8.51
N LEU A 57 -10.84 16.14 7.29
CA LEU A 57 -12.11 15.46 6.98
C LEU A 57 -12.01 13.93 7.09
N VAL A 58 -10.81 13.39 7.18
CA VAL A 58 -10.54 11.95 7.18
C VAL A 58 -9.59 11.59 8.32
N PRO A 59 -9.65 10.35 8.83
CA PRO A 59 -8.73 9.90 9.87
C PRO A 59 -7.28 9.90 9.42
N THR A 60 -7.04 9.58 8.15
CA THR A 60 -5.72 9.62 7.51
C THR A 60 -5.88 9.86 6.02
N LEU A 61 -4.90 10.50 5.41
CA LEU A 61 -4.85 10.63 3.95
C LEU A 61 -4.50 9.31 3.26
N HIS A 62 -3.86 8.40 4.00
CA HIS A 62 -3.31 7.15 3.44
C HIS A 62 -4.29 5.99 3.57
N MET A 63 -5.47 6.17 3.02
CA MET A 63 -6.50 5.14 2.98
C MET A 63 -7.03 4.99 1.54
N ALA A 64 -7.57 3.83 1.25
CA ALA A 64 -8.01 3.48 -0.11
C ALA A 64 -8.99 4.48 -0.70
N SER A 65 -9.95 4.95 0.09
CA SER A 65 -10.97 5.90 -0.37
C SER A 65 -10.38 7.27 -0.71
N VAL A 66 -9.42 7.76 0.07
CA VAL A 66 -8.74 9.03 -0.21
C VAL A 66 -7.87 8.91 -1.46
N TYR A 67 -7.16 7.82 -1.62
CA TYR A 67 -6.32 7.58 -2.80
C TYR A 67 -7.17 7.43 -4.06
N ALA A 68 -8.32 6.77 -3.98
CA ALA A 68 -9.26 6.67 -5.09
C ALA A 68 -9.81 8.06 -5.46
N LEU A 69 -10.17 8.86 -4.47
CA LEU A 69 -10.64 10.23 -4.68
C LEU A 69 -9.59 11.07 -5.39
N LEU A 70 -8.37 11.10 -4.86
CA LEU A 70 -7.30 11.95 -5.38
C LEU A 70 -6.74 11.45 -6.72
N SER A 71 -6.91 10.17 -7.04
CA SER A 71 -6.54 9.63 -8.35
C SER A 71 -7.43 10.16 -9.47
N GLU A 72 -8.69 10.45 -9.17
CA GLU A 72 -9.63 11.01 -10.14
C GLU A 72 -9.78 12.53 -10.00
N PHE A 73 -9.76 13.03 -8.77
CA PHE A 73 -9.96 14.46 -8.44
C PHE A 73 -8.77 14.95 -7.60
N PRO A 74 -7.62 15.26 -8.22
CA PRO A 74 -6.36 15.49 -7.51
C PRO A 74 -6.18 16.88 -6.90
N SER A 75 -7.23 17.70 -6.85
CA SER A 75 -7.17 19.01 -6.21
C SER A 75 -8.54 19.41 -5.68
N ALA A 76 -8.58 20.43 -4.83
CA ALA A 76 -9.84 21.00 -4.34
C ALA A 76 -10.75 21.45 -5.50
N LYS A 77 -10.17 22.06 -6.52
CA LYS A 77 -10.93 22.51 -7.69
C LYS A 77 -11.62 21.34 -8.41
N HIS A 78 -10.91 20.21 -8.57
CA HIS A 78 -11.48 19.02 -9.20
C HIS A 78 -12.64 18.44 -8.37
N VAL A 79 -12.48 18.38 -7.05
CA VAL A 79 -13.54 17.90 -6.16
C VAL A 79 -14.73 18.86 -6.15
N ALA A 80 -14.47 20.15 -6.11
CA ALA A 80 -15.50 21.20 -6.09
C ALA A 80 -16.40 21.17 -7.33
N THR A 81 -15.85 20.81 -8.47
CA THR A 81 -16.56 20.76 -9.75
C THR A 81 -17.03 19.36 -10.15
N ALA A 82 -16.79 18.36 -9.31
CA ALA A 82 -17.20 16.97 -9.56
C ALA A 82 -18.72 16.83 -9.47
N HIS A 83 -19.27 15.92 -10.28
CA HIS A 83 -20.68 15.53 -10.15
C HIS A 83 -20.88 14.77 -8.84
N LEU A 84 -21.88 15.14 -8.07
CA LEU A 84 -22.15 14.54 -6.77
C LEU A 84 -22.35 13.03 -6.86
N THR A 85 -23.08 12.55 -7.88
CA THR A 85 -23.32 11.13 -8.08
C THR A 85 -22.02 10.37 -8.31
N ARG A 86 -21.14 10.91 -9.14
CA ARG A 86 -19.83 10.29 -9.42
C ARG A 86 -18.98 10.25 -8.15
N LEU A 87 -18.93 11.34 -7.42
CA LEU A 87 -18.17 11.45 -6.18
C LEU A 87 -18.70 10.47 -5.12
N THR A 88 -20.01 10.39 -4.97
CA THR A 88 -20.68 9.47 -4.04
C THR A 88 -20.36 8.01 -4.39
N ASN A 89 -20.48 7.64 -5.65
CA ASN A 89 -20.21 6.27 -6.10
C ASN A 89 -18.75 5.89 -5.89
N LEU A 90 -17.83 6.77 -6.23
CA LEU A 90 -16.40 6.53 -6.03
C LEU A 90 -16.07 6.32 -4.55
N LEU A 91 -16.58 7.17 -3.68
CA LEU A 91 -16.35 7.05 -2.24
C LEU A 91 -17.00 5.79 -1.66
N SER A 92 -18.21 5.45 -2.09
CA SER A 92 -18.90 4.24 -1.63
C SER A 92 -18.15 2.99 -2.05
N GLU A 93 -17.75 2.87 -3.30
CA GLU A 93 -17.04 1.71 -3.82
C GLU A 93 -15.67 1.54 -3.15
N SER A 94 -14.90 2.61 -3.02
CA SER A 94 -13.55 2.56 -2.48
C SER A 94 -13.50 2.40 -0.95
N SER A 95 -14.58 2.72 -0.25
CA SER A 95 -14.69 2.57 1.21
C SER A 95 -15.52 1.36 1.62
N LYS A 96 -15.97 0.52 0.67
CA LYS A 96 -16.86 -0.62 0.91
C LYS A 96 -18.17 -0.19 1.60
N GLY A 97 -18.74 0.91 1.13
CA GLY A 97 -20.00 1.44 1.64
C GLY A 97 -19.90 2.30 2.89
N ARG A 98 -18.71 2.49 3.44
CA ARG A 98 -18.50 3.29 4.66
C ARG A 98 -18.79 4.77 4.43
N TYR A 99 -18.42 5.30 3.27
CA TYR A 99 -18.65 6.68 2.88
C TYR A 99 -19.73 6.73 1.80
N GLY A 100 -20.64 7.66 1.93
CA GLY A 100 -21.76 7.80 1.01
C GLY A 100 -21.97 9.24 0.61
N LYS A 101 -23.24 9.57 0.30
CA LYS A 101 -23.63 10.88 -0.19
C LYS A 101 -23.27 12.01 0.78
N ASP A 102 -23.47 11.81 2.08
CA ASP A 102 -23.19 12.84 3.09
C ASP A 102 -21.70 13.20 3.12
N THR A 103 -20.84 12.19 3.05
CA THR A 103 -19.39 12.38 2.96
C THR A 103 -19.00 13.09 1.67
N ALA A 104 -19.62 12.72 0.56
CA ALA A 104 -19.37 13.36 -0.74
C ALA A 104 -19.76 14.85 -0.70
N ILE A 105 -20.89 15.18 -0.10
CA ILE A 105 -21.33 16.57 0.07
C ILE A 105 -20.33 17.34 0.94
N THR A 106 -19.90 16.76 2.05
CA THR A 106 -18.94 17.37 2.95
C THR A 106 -17.62 17.68 2.24
N PHE A 107 -17.12 16.71 1.47
CA PHE A 107 -15.88 16.89 0.72
C PHE A 107 -16.02 17.98 -0.34
N ARG A 108 -17.11 17.96 -1.10
CA ARG A 108 -17.35 18.96 -2.14
C ARG A 108 -17.51 20.37 -1.57
N ASP A 109 -18.24 20.51 -0.48
CA ASP A 109 -18.44 21.81 0.18
C ASP A 109 -17.13 22.35 0.73
N SER A 110 -16.33 21.51 1.36
CA SER A 110 -15.01 21.88 1.84
C SER A 110 -14.08 22.27 0.68
N ALA A 111 -14.17 21.55 -0.44
CA ALA A 111 -13.38 21.85 -1.64
C ALA A 111 -13.76 23.19 -2.25
N ARG A 112 -15.03 23.54 -2.26
CA ARG A 112 -15.51 24.83 -2.76
C ARG A 112 -15.02 26.00 -1.93
N ALA A 113 -14.83 25.81 -0.63
CA ALA A 113 -14.32 26.81 0.29
C ALA A 113 -12.80 26.72 0.50
N SER A 114 -12.13 25.85 -0.22
CA SER A 114 -10.71 25.59 -0.01
C SER A 114 -9.83 26.77 -0.40
N ILE A 115 -8.77 26.96 0.40
CA ILE A 115 -7.68 27.90 0.10
C ILE A 115 -6.55 27.24 -0.70
N GLY A 116 -6.71 25.98 -1.09
CA GLY A 116 -5.73 25.24 -1.87
C GLY A 116 -5.42 25.90 -3.21
N SER A 117 -4.20 25.71 -3.69
CA SER A 117 -3.74 26.25 -4.96
C SER A 117 -4.20 25.40 -6.13
N ASN A 118 -4.56 26.06 -7.23
CA ASN A 118 -4.84 25.36 -8.48
C ASN A 118 -3.54 25.25 -9.28
N MET A 119 -2.86 24.11 -9.13
CA MET A 119 -1.56 23.84 -9.78
C MET A 119 -1.62 22.52 -10.55
N PRO A 120 -1.95 22.56 -11.87
CA PRO A 120 -2.08 21.33 -12.66
C PRO A 120 -0.84 20.41 -12.63
N ALA A 121 0.36 21.01 -12.61
CA ALA A 121 1.59 20.23 -12.51
C ALA A 121 1.68 19.43 -11.19
N LYS A 122 1.27 20.04 -10.09
CA LYS A 122 1.24 19.37 -8.79
C LYS A 122 0.12 18.34 -8.71
N SER A 123 -1.01 18.59 -9.35
CA SER A 123 -2.10 17.62 -9.47
C SER A 123 -1.64 16.37 -10.22
N LEU A 124 -0.90 16.51 -11.30
CA LEU A 124 -0.32 15.40 -12.04
C LEU A 124 0.69 14.64 -11.17
N GLU A 125 1.55 15.35 -10.48
CA GLU A 125 2.53 14.77 -9.55
C GLU A 125 1.84 13.94 -8.46
N LEU A 126 0.75 14.46 -7.89
CA LEU A 126 -0.03 13.75 -6.88
C LEU A 126 -0.62 12.44 -7.42
N LYS A 127 -1.22 12.48 -8.60
CA LYS A 127 -1.78 11.27 -9.25
C LYS A 127 -0.69 10.21 -9.46
N HIS A 128 0.46 10.61 -9.95
CA HIS A 128 1.58 9.68 -10.19
C HIS A 128 2.14 9.13 -8.89
N THR A 129 2.25 9.95 -7.85
CA THR A 129 2.75 9.52 -6.55
C THR A 129 1.84 8.47 -5.93
N ILE A 130 0.52 8.69 -6.00
CA ILE A 130 -0.47 7.72 -5.50
C ILE A 130 -0.37 6.40 -6.28
N LYS A 131 -0.24 6.46 -7.59
CA LYS A 131 -0.09 5.28 -8.43
C LYS A 131 1.15 4.46 -8.04
N LEU A 132 2.27 5.13 -7.76
CA LEU A 132 3.48 4.47 -7.30
C LEU A 132 3.28 3.80 -5.93
N ILE A 133 2.58 4.45 -5.01
CA ILE A 133 2.27 3.86 -3.69
C ILE A 133 1.42 2.60 -3.87
N GLN A 134 0.41 2.64 -4.72
CA GLN A 134 -0.45 1.48 -4.97
C GLN A 134 0.33 0.32 -5.60
N GLU A 135 1.27 0.62 -6.48
CA GLU A 135 2.16 -0.38 -7.07
C GLU A 135 3.09 -0.98 -6.01
N LEU A 136 3.67 -0.14 -5.14
CA LEU A 136 4.49 -0.63 -4.02
C LEU A 136 3.69 -1.49 -3.04
N ASP A 137 2.44 -1.13 -2.76
CA ASP A 137 1.57 -1.96 -1.92
C ASP A 137 1.39 -3.36 -2.52
N SER A 138 1.17 -3.44 -3.82
CA SER A 138 1.03 -4.71 -4.54
C SER A 138 2.34 -5.52 -4.49
N GLU A 139 3.47 -4.87 -4.70
CA GLU A 139 4.79 -5.53 -4.64
C GLU A 139 5.11 -6.02 -3.22
N ILE A 140 4.79 -5.24 -2.20
CA ILE A 140 4.99 -5.62 -0.80
C ILE A 140 4.13 -6.86 -0.46
N ASP A 141 2.88 -6.89 -0.89
CA ASP A 141 2.00 -8.04 -0.70
C ASP A 141 2.58 -9.30 -1.37
N GLU A 142 3.10 -9.15 -2.56
CA GLU A 142 3.76 -10.25 -3.28
C GLU A 142 4.99 -10.77 -2.53
N ILE A 143 5.82 -9.87 -2.02
CA ILE A 143 7.00 -10.23 -1.22
C ILE A 143 6.56 -10.95 0.06
N GLU A 144 5.54 -10.44 0.75
CA GLU A 144 5.01 -11.07 1.96
C GLU A 144 4.47 -12.47 1.69
N ASN A 145 3.81 -12.67 0.57
CA ASN A 145 3.34 -14.00 0.15
C ASN A 145 4.51 -14.96 -0.09
N GLU A 146 5.57 -14.50 -0.74
CA GLU A 146 6.78 -15.31 -0.95
C GLU A 146 7.44 -15.67 0.37
N ILE A 147 7.54 -14.74 1.30
CA ILE A 147 8.06 -15.00 2.66
C ILE A 147 7.21 -16.07 3.35
N LYS A 148 5.90 -15.96 3.25
CA LYS A 148 4.97 -16.92 3.86
C LYS A 148 5.17 -18.32 3.29
N ILE A 149 5.30 -18.43 1.96
CA ILE A 149 5.54 -19.71 1.29
C ILE A 149 6.82 -20.37 1.81
N ILE A 150 7.90 -19.61 1.93
CA ILE A 150 9.18 -20.14 2.44
C ILE A 150 9.06 -20.52 3.91
N MET A 151 8.39 -19.72 4.72
CA MET A 151 8.15 -20.05 6.13
C MET A 151 7.36 -21.35 6.28
N ASP A 152 6.34 -21.56 5.47
CA ASP A 152 5.54 -22.78 5.45
C ASP A 152 6.39 -23.98 5.01
N GLU A 153 7.30 -23.81 4.06
CA GLU A 153 8.25 -24.86 3.64
C GLU A 153 9.20 -25.25 4.75
N ILE A 154 9.77 -24.28 5.48
CA ILE A 154 10.66 -24.53 6.62
C ILE A 154 9.94 -25.29 7.72
N ASN A 155 8.66 -25.00 7.96
CA ASN A 155 7.84 -25.63 8.99
C ASN A 155 7.06 -26.83 8.47
N SER A 156 7.41 -27.36 7.29
CA SER A 156 6.69 -28.49 6.72
C SER A 156 6.87 -29.76 7.54
N PRO A 157 5.88 -30.69 7.56
CA PRO A 157 5.98 -31.97 8.27
C PRO A 157 7.18 -32.82 7.81
N ILE A 158 7.57 -32.71 6.56
CA ILE A 158 8.72 -33.45 6.00
C ILE A 158 10.01 -33.04 6.70
N LEU A 159 10.23 -31.75 6.91
CA LEU A 159 11.40 -31.23 7.61
C LEU A 159 11.38 -31.59 9.09
N SER A 160 10.22 -31.56 9.71
CA SER A 160 10.05 -32.00 11.11
C SER A 160 10.38 -33.47 11.30
N ILE A 161 9.94 -34.33 10.38
CA ILE A 161 10.22 -35.78 10.40
C ILE A 161 11.72 -36.06 10.33
N LEU A 162 12.47 -35.23 9.60
CA LEU A 162 13.92 -35.36 9.47
C LEU A 162 14.66 -34.82 10.71
N GLY A 163 13.96 -34.42 11.75
CA GLY A 163 14.55 -33.90 12.97
C GLY A 163 15.08 -32.48 12.89
N ILE A 164 14.68 -31.74 11.87
CA ILE A 164 15.08 -30.34 11.66
C ILE A 164 13.90 -29.47 12.06
N ASN A 165 13.78 -29.28 13.34
CA ASN A 165 12.69 -28.53 13.94
C ASN A 165 13.25 -27.46 14.89
N TYR A 166 12.69 -26.28 14.86
CA TYR A 166 13.13 -25.17 15.68
C TYR A 166 12.11 -24.80 16.71
#